data_65247594cde7496d5b0a68a7226510af
#
_entry.id   65247594cde7496d5b0a68a7226510af
#
_cell.length_a   1.000
_cell.length_b   1.000
_cell.length_c   1.000
_cell.angle_alpha   90.00
_cell.angle_beta   90.00
_cell.angle_gamma   90.00
#
_symmetry.space_group_name_H-M   'P 1'
#
loop_
_entity.id
_entity.type
_entity.pdbx_description
1 polymer ?
#
loop_
_entity_poly.entity_id
_entity_poly.type
_entity_poly.pdbx_seq_one_letter_code
_entity_poly.pdbx_strand_id
1 'polypeptide(L)'
;DVDLDSNNDKNFFSLTMFPYPSGDLHIGHWYAFTPADSYSRFKKMKGFNVLHTQGFDAFGLPAENAAISRNINPMKWTFDNIDNMRNQFNLMGNSYDWSRELITCKPDYYKWNQFFFLKMYEKGIAYRKNGAVWWDPVDQTTLANEQVIEGKSERSGADVIRKMMPQWYFKITDYAEELLDMDDLGWPEKIKHMQRNWIGKSLGTNVDFKLEKSSKNVSTFTTRVDTIFGVTFIVLAPEHNLISEVTTEKYKGDVERYIKNSSKSSEIERTSTERVKTGQFTGGYAINPMDNKKIPIFVGDYVLGTYGTGAVMGVPAHDQRDYEFAKKYKLP
;
A
#
# COMPACT_ATOMS: atom_id res chain seq x y z
N ASP A 1 -24.04 4.99 31.65
CA ASP A 1 -22.81 4.15 31.71
C ASP A 1 -23.12 2.75 31.25
N VAL A 2 -22.18 2.09 30.60
CA VAL A 2 -22.31 0.71 30.19
C VAL A 2 -21.94 -0.19 31.38
N ASP A 3 -22.72 -1.22 31.61
CA ASP A 3 -22.40 -2.27 32.58
C ASP A 3 -21.57 -3.36 31.88
N LEU A 4 -20.27 -3.40 32.18
CA LEU A 4 -19.34 -4.36 31.58
C LEU A 4 -19.47 -5.77 32.15
N ASP A 5 -20.06 -5.89 33.37
CA ASP A 5 -20.28 -7.17 34.07
C ASP A 5 -21.60 -7.83 33.67
N SER A 6 -22.42 -7.13 32.88
CA SER A 6 -23.67 -7.67 32.40
C SER A 6 -23.43 -8.77 31.36
N ASN A 7 -23.67 -10.00 31.78
CA ASN A 7 -23.70 -11.16 30.88
C ASN A 7 -25.07 -11.22 30.21
N ASN A 8 -25.34 -10.33 29.28
CA ASN A 8 -26.68 -10.11 28.71
C ASN A 8 -26.60 -10.21 27.18
N ASP A 9 -27.53 -10.98 26.58
CA ASP A 9 -27.74 -11.08 25.13
C ASP A 9 -28.02 -9.71 24.46
N LYS A 10 -28.23 -8.67 25.26
CA LYS A 10 -28.45 -7.28 24.81
C LYS A 10 -27.21 -6.39 24.89
N ASN A 11 -26.03 -6.96 24.97
CA ASN A 11 -24.79 -6.16 24.84
C ASN A 11 -24.61 -5.70 23.38
N PHE A 12 -24.27 -4.43 23.18
CA PHE A 12 -24.04 -3.86 21.87
C PHE A 12 -22.83 -2.92 21.89
N PHE A 13 -21.85 -3.19 21.06
CA PHE A 13 -20.69 -2.33 20.88
C PHE A 13 -20.82 -1.52 19.60
N SER A 14 -20.81 -0.19 19.73
CA SER A 14 -20.83 0.75 18.62
C SER A 14 -19.43 1.33 18.42
N LEU A 15 -18.72 0.82 17.43
CA LEU A 15 -17.39 1.28 17.10
C LEU A 15 -17.45 2.39 16.04
N THR A 16 -16.79 3.51 16.33
CA THR A 16 -16.51 4.58 15.37
C THR A 16 -15.01 4.80 15.26
N MET A 17 -14.58 5.37 14.15
CA MET A 17 -13.20 5.77 13.93
C MET A 17 -12.83 6.96 14.83
N PHE A 18 -11.58 7.04 15.27
CA PHE A 18 -11.07 8.19 16.04
C PHE A 18 -10.61 9.30 15.10
N PRO A 19 -10.94 10.58 15.39
CA PRO A 19 -10.38 11.68 14.64
C PRO A 19 -8.91 11.95 14.99
N TYR A 20 -8.15 12.49 14.03
CA TYR A 20 -6.82 13.06 14.28
C TYR A 20 -6.97 14.45 14.91
N PRO A 21 -6.31 14.74 16.06
CA PRO A 21 -6.41 16.04 16.70
C PRO A 21 -5.46 17.08 16.08
N SER A 22 -5.62 17.34 14.79
CA SER A 22 -4.79 18.29 14.02
C SER A 22 -5.46 19.64 13.76
N GLY A 23 -6.69 19.85 14.23
CA GLY A 23 -7.48 21.07 14.08
C GLY A 23 -8.92 20.88 14.55
N ASP A 24 -9.84 21.66 14.00
CA ASP A 24 -11.26 21.58 14.32
C ASP A 24 -11.96 20.38 13.70
N LEU A 25 -13.08 19.94 14.31
CA LEU A 25 -14.03 19.05 13.64
C LEU A 25 -14.67 19.79 12.45
N HIS A 26 -14.95 19.06 11.39
CA HIS A 26 -15.60 19.57 10.19
C HIS A 26 -16.82 18.70 9.83
N ILE A 27 -17.57 19.09 8.81
CA ILE A 27 -18.80 18.40 8.39
C ILE A 27 -18.60 16.91 8.08
N GLY A 28 -17.41 16.51 7.62
CA GLY A 28 -17.08 15.11 7.43
C GLY A 28 -17.11 14.28 8.70
N HIS A 29 -16.69 14.85 9.83
CA HIS A 29 -16.82 14.21 11.14
C HIS A 29 -18.29 14.04 11.56
N TRP A 30 -19.14 15.05 11.30
CA TRP A 30 -20.58 14.94 11.50
C TRP A 30 -21.17 13.80 10.70
N TYR A 31 -20.84 13.71 9.44
CA TYR A 31 -21.30 12.65 8.57
C TYR A 31 -20.83 11.26 9.02
N ALA A 32 -19.60 11.15 9.51
CA ALA A 32 -19.04 9.87 9.96
C ALA A 32 -19.61 9.41 11.31
N PHE A 33 -19.85 10.33 12.24
CA PHE A 33 -20.16 9.96 13.64
C PHE A 33 -21.64 10.01 13.99
N THR A 34 -22.42 10.90 13.40
CA THR A 34 -23.85 11.06 13.75
C THR A 34 -24.72 9.83 13.42
N PRO A 35 -24.52 9.10 12.31
CA PRO A 35 -25.30 7.88 12.05
C PRO A 35 -25.09 6.79 13.12
N ALA A 36 -23.81 6.59 13.53
CA ALA A 36 -23.48 5.61 14.57
C ALA A 36 -24.04 6.03 15.93
N ASP A 37 -24.00 7.33 16.26
CA ASP A 37 -24.60 7.86 17.47
C ASP A 37 -26.13 7.67 17.49
N SER A 38 -26.80 8.00 16.39
CA SER A 38 -28.24 7.80 16.25
C SER A 38 -28.64 6.32 16.44
N TYR A 39 -27.88 5.41 15.86
CA TYR A 39 -28.11 3.99 16.01
C TYR A 39 -27.83 3.50 17.44
N SER A 40 -26.79 4.01 18.08
CA SER A 40 -26.47 3.72 19.49
C SER A 40 -27.60 4.17 20.43
N ARG A 41 -28.17 5.36 20.20
CA ARG A 41 -29.35 5.85 20.93
C ARG A 41 -30.57 4.95 20.73
N PHE A 42 -30.83 4.55 19.49
CA PHE A 42 -31.92 3.61 19.20
C PHE A 42 -31.73 2.29 19.95
N LYS A 43 -30.52 1.74 19.98
CA LYS A 43 -30.22 0.52 20.74
C LYS A 43 -30.44 0.72 22.25
N LYS A 44 -29.97 1.83 22.82
CA LYS A 44 -30.26 2.18 24.24
C LYS A 44 -31.76 2.25 24.52
N MET A 45 -32.54 2.89 23.64
CA MET A 45 -34.01 2.97 23.78
C MET A 45 -34.70 1.58 23.70
N LYS A 46 -34.08 0.62 23.00
CA LYS A 46 -34.53 -0.78 22.94
C LYS A 46 -34.08 -1.62 24.16
N GLY A 47 -33.44 -1.00 25.14
CA GLY A 47 -32.97 -1.67 26.36
C GLY A 47 -31.66 -2.46 26.17
N PHE A 48 -30.87 -2.13 25.16
CA PHE A 48 -29.50 -2.68 25.02
C PHE A 48 -28.56 -1.98 25.98
N ASN A 49 -27.60 -2.73 26.49
CA ASN A 49 -26.42 -2.22 27.17
C ASN A 49 -25.38 -1.83 26.09
N VAL A 50 -25.25 -0.53 25.83
CA VAL A 50 -24.49 -0.03 24.67
C VAL A 50 -23.16 0.57 25.10
N LEU A 51 -22.06 -0.04 24.66
CA LEU A 51 -20.74 0.54 24.71
C LEU A 51 -20.52 1.40 23.45
N HIS A 52 -20.54 2.71 23.63
CA HIS A 52 -20.29 3.71 22.57
C HIS A 52 -19.25 4.70 23.06
N THR A 53 -17.98 4.42 22.76
CA THR A 53 -16.82 5.22 23.17
C THR A 53 -16.33 6.08 22.05
N GLN A 54 -15.51 7.08 22.38
CA GLN A 54 -14.77 7.91 21.45
C GLN A 54 -13.34 8.08 21.95
N GLY A 55 -12.47 8.50 21.06
CA GLY A 55 -11.07 8.78 21.37
C GLY A 55 -10.43 9.67 20.32
N PHE A 56 -9.12 9.76 20.41
CA PHE A 56 -8.31 10.59 19.52
C PHE A 56 -7.10 9.80 19.04
N ASP A 57 -6.93 9.71 17.73
CA ASP A 57 -5.73 9.14 17.10
C ASP A 57 -4.64 10.23 17.10
N ALA A 58 -3.87 10.25 18.19
CA ALA A 58 -3.08 11.40 18.56
C ALA A 58 -1.57 11.29 18.22
N PHE A 59 -1.17 10.18 17.57
CA PHE A 59 0.17 10.05 17.00
C PHE A 59 0.18 10.45 15.52
N GLY A 60 1.36 10.77 15.02
CA GLY A 60 1.62 10.86 13.60
C GLY A 60 1.98 12.24 13.09
N LEU A 61 2.41 12.25 11.82
CA LEU A 61 2.96 13.41 11.12
C LEU A 61 1.99 14.60 10.97
N PRO A 62 0.67 14.41 10.77
CA PRO A 62 -0.22 15.57 10.63
C PRO A 62 -0.21 16.52 11.82
N ALA A 63 -0.22 15.98 13.05
CA ALA A 63 -0.14 16.79 14.26
C ALA A 63 1.25 17.44 14.42
N GLU A 64 2.33 16.69 14.12
CA GLU A 64 3.70 17.20 14.17
C GLU A 64 3.91 18.31 13.14
N ASN A 65 3.48 18.13 11.89
CA ASN A 65 3.61 19.14 10.84
C ASN A 65 2.82 20.41 11.17
N ALA A 66 1.62 20.27 11.73
CA ALA A 66 0.82 21.39 12.18
C ALA A 66 1.50 22.17 13.33
N ALA A 67 2.15 21.45 14.24
CA ALA A 67 2.90 22.08 15.33
C ALA A 67 4.18 22.77 14.84
N ILE A 68 4.94 22.15 13.94
CA ILE A 68 6.16 22.72 13.33
C ILE A 68 5.82 24.01 12.57
N SER A 69 4.79 23.98 11.71
CA SER A 69 4.39 25.16 10.91
C SER A 69 3.96 26.36 11.78
N ARG A 70 3.53 26.11 13.02
CA ARG A 70 3.12 27.13 13.99
C ARG A 70 4.17 27.44 15.05
N ASN A 71 5.32 26.77 15.00
CA ASN A 71 6.39 26.88 16.01
C ASN A 71 5.87 26.61 17.44
N ILE A 72 5.06 25.57 17.61
CA ILE A 72 4.46 25.15 18.89
C ILE A 72 4.95 23.74 19.21
N ASN A 73 5.09 23.40 20.50
CA ASN A 73 5.39 22.05 20.92
C ASN A 73 4.27 21.07 20.47
N PRO A 74 4.58 19.96 19.78
CA PRO A 74 3.58 19.00 19.28
C PRO A 74 2.66 18.46 20.38
N MET A 75 3.20 18.16 21.56
CA MET A 75 2.39 17.69 22.69
C MET A 75 1.33 18.71 23.08
N LYS A 76 1.74 19.98 23.27
CA LYS A 76 0.81 21.05 23.63
C LYS A 76 -0.25 21.23 22.55
N TRP A 77 0.14 21.33 21.28
CA TRP A 77 -0.77 21.45 20.15
C TRP A 77 -1.79 20.32 20.11
N THR A 78 -1.33 19.07 20.27
CA THR A 78 -2.19 17.88 20.23
C THR A 78 -3.23 17.91 21.35
N PHE A 79 -2.83 18.18 22.59
CA PHE A 79 -3.77 18.19 23.72
C PHE A 79 -4.73 19.38 23.67
N ASP A 80 -4.29 20.55 23.25
CA ASP A 80 -5.16 21.72 23.04
C ASP A 80 -6.26 21.40 22.01
N ASN A 81 -5.90 20.70 20.91
CA ASN A 81 -6.90 20.27 19.91
C ASN A 81 -7.83 19.16 20.43
N ILE A 82 -7.35 18.23 21.22
CA ILE A 82 -8.19 17.21 21.88
C ILE A 82 -9.26 17.88 22.72
N ASP A 83 -8.88 18.84 23.54
CA ASP A 83 -9.82 19.57 24.40
C ASP A 83 -10.85 20.36 23.57
N ASN A 84 -10.40 21.00 22.50
CA ASN A 84 -11.28 21.72 21.58
C ASN A 84 -12.25 20.76 20.87
N MET A 85 -11.77 19.65 20.30
CA MET A 85 -12.60 18.66 19.62
C MET A 85 -13.61 18.01 20.58
N ARG A 86 -13.22 17.75 21.83
CA ARG A 86 -14.15 17.22 22.86
C ARG A 86 -15.30 18.19 23.10
N ASN A 87 -15.01 19.50 23.19
CA ASN A 87 -16.04 20.52 23.30
C ASN A 87 -16.95 20.55 22.07
N GLN A 88 -16.39 20.42 20.87
CA GLN A 88 -17.15 20.36 19.62
C GLN A 88 -18.04 19.12 19.55
N PHE A 89 -17.57 17.93 19.97
CA PHE A 89 -18.40 16.72 20.09
C PHE A 89 -19.57 16.92 21.08
N ASN A 90 -19.33 17.61 22.19
CA ASN A 90 -20.39 17.95 23.14
C ASN A 90 -21.43 18.89 22.52
N LEU A 91 -21.00 19.87 21.73
CA LEU A 91 -21.91 20.76 20.97
C LEU A 91 -22.70 20.01 19.90
N MET A 92 -22.09 19.01 19.25
CA MET A 92 -22.81 18.12 18.33
C MET A 92 -23.86 17.28 19.04
N GLY A 93 -23.75 17.11 20.35
CA GLY A 93 -24.68 16.34 21.16
C GLY A 93 -24.52 14.83 21.05
N ASN A 94 -23.35 14.31 20.64
CA ASN A 94 -23.07 12.89 20.59
C ASN A 94 -23.12 12.25 21.98
N SER A 95 -23.64 11.03 22.06
CA SER A 95 -23.88 10.29 23.32
C SER A 95 -22.76 9.31 23.67
N TYR A 96 -21.50 9.76 23.53
CA TYR A 96 -20.36 8.93 23.88
C TYR A 96 -20.21 8.71 25.39
N ASP A 97 -19.67 7.56 25.77
CA ASP A 97 -19.21 7.30 27.13
C ASP A 97 -17.79 7.88 27.33
N TRP A 98 -17.71 9.14 27.69
CA TRP A 98 -16.46 9.87 27.91
C TRP A 98 -15.63 9.33 29.09
N SER A 99 -16.24 8.52 29.99
CA SER A 99 -15.48 7.85 31.05
C SER A 99 -14.49 6.82 30.50
N ARG A 100 -14.68 6.39 29.24
CA ARG A 100 -13.87 5.45 28.49
C ARG A 100 -13.19 6.08 27.27
N GLU A 101 -12.90 7.38 27.38
CA GLU A 101 -12.14 8.08 26.34
C GLU A 101 -10.76 7.44 26.12
N LEU A 102 -10.35 7.31 24.86
CA LEU A 102 -9.05 6.81 24.48
C LEU A 102 -8.21 7.88 23.81
N ILE A 103 -6.94 8.01 24.22
CA ILE A 103 -5.97 8.92 23.59
C ILE A 103 -4.74 8.08 23.25
N THR A 104 -4.53 7.83 21.97
CA THR A 104 -3.55 6.83 21.50
C THR A 104 -2.11 7.15 21.84
N CYS A 105 -1.76 8.43 22.05
CA CYS A 105 -0.42 8.86 22.43
C CYS A 105 -0.13 8.78 23.95
N LYS A 106 -1.12 8.38 24.77
CA LYS A 106 -0.87 8.17 26.20
C LYS A 106 -0.28 6.80 26.49
N PRO A 107 0.60 6.69 27.52
CA PRO A 107 1.25 5.42 27.89
C PRO A 107 0.29 4.29 28.26
N ASP A 108 -0.85 4.61 28.87
CA ASP A 108 -1.89 3.65 29.22
C ASP A 108 -2.54 2.98 27.99
N TYR A 109 -2.53 3.67 26.84
CA TYR A 109 -2.95 3.11 25.57
C TYR A 109 -1.79 2.41 24.82
N TYR A 110 -0.69 3.12 24.49
CA TYR A 110 0.31 2.57 23.58
C TYR A 110 1.14 1.42 24.18
N LYS A 111 1.14 1.23 25.51
CA LYS A 111 1.72 0.02 26.12
C LYS A 111 1.15 -1.26 25.54
N TRP A 112 -0.12 -1.25 25.12
CA TRP A 112 -0.75 -2.40 24.50
C TRP A 112 -0.25 -2.65 23.07
N ASN A 113 0.04 -1.59 22.30
CA ASN A 113 0.69 -1.71 21.01
C ASN A 113 2.09 -2.33 21.16
N GLN A 114 2.84 -1.91 22.16
CA GLN A 114 4.15 -2.48 22.48
C GLN A 114 4.02 -3.96 22.88
N PHE A 115 3.04 -4.30 23.70
CA PHE A 115 2.75 -5.68 24.10
C PHE A 115 2.44 -6.56 22.88
N PHE A 116 1.54 -6.13 21.99
CA PHE A 116 1.22 -6.88 20.79
C PHE A 116 2.41 -7.00 19.84
N PHE A 117 3.21 -5.94 19.69
CA PHE A 117 4.44 -6.01 18.91
C PHE A 117 5.40 -7.10 19.44
N LEU A 118 5.60 -7.14 20.74
CA LEU A 118 6.45 -8.16 21.36
C LEU A 118 5.90 -9.57 21.13
N LYS A 119 4.59 -9.76 21.24
CA LYS A 119 3.94 -11.05 20.95
C LYS A 119 4.09 -11.46 19.48
N MET A 120 3.98 -10.52 18.56
CA MET A 120 4.23 -10.78 17.12
C MET A 120 5.70 -11.10 16.87
N TYR A 121 6.61 -10.45 17.57
CA TYR A 121 8.04 -10.75 17.48
C TYR A 121 8.37 -12.15 18.02
N GLU A 122 7.86 -12.52 19.21
CA GLU A 122 8.00 -13.85 19.79
C GLU A 122 7.50 -14.96 18.86
N LYS A 123 6.42 -14.69 18.11
CA LYS A 123 5.85 -15.62 17.11
C LYS A 123 6.57 -15.57 15.76
N GLY A 124 7.59 -14.73 15.58
CA GLY A 124 8.28 -14.55 14.31
C GLY A 124 7.46 -13.88 13.21
N ILE A 125 6.31 -13.27 13.55
CA ILE A 125 5.48 -12.47 12.64
C ILE A 125 6.14 -11.12 12.39
N ALA A 126 6.61 -10.45 13.46
CA ALA A 126 7.45 -9.27 13.34
C ALA A 126 8.91 -9.68 13.19
N TYR A 127 9.62 -9.12 12.21
CA TYR A 127 11.01 -9.41 11.95
C TYR A 127 11.75 -8.19 11.40
N ARG A 128 13.08 -8.24 11.46
CA ARG A 128 13.93 -7.15 11.00
C ARG A 128 14.80 -7.59 9.83
N LYS A 129 14.82 -6.80 8.77
CA LYS A 129 15.71 -7.00 7.62
C LYS A 129 16.11 -5.66 7.00
N ASN A 130 17.17 -5.66 6.18
CA ASN A 130 17.48 -4.52 5.33
C ASN A 130 16.44 -4.42 4.21
N GLY A 131 15.90 -3.24 4.02
CA GLY A 131 14.95 -2.92 2.97
C GLY A 131 15.22 -1.55 2.36
N ALA A 132 14.84 -1.38 1.10
CA ALA A 132 14.91 -0.10 0.43
C ALA A 132 13.76 0.80 0.91
N VAL A 133 14.10 1.95 1.46
CA VAL A 133 13.17 2.97 1.93
C VAL A 133 13.37 4.27 1.16
N TRP A 134 12.32 5.08 1.09
CA TRP A 134 12.46 6.46 0.69
C TRP A 134 13.07 7.25 1.86
N TRP A 135 14.08 8.02 1.58
CA TRP A 135 14.79 8.84 2.55
C TRP A 135 14.72 10.30 2.15
N ASP A 136 14.22 11.12 3.07
CA ASP A 136 14.26 12.57 2.98
C ASP A 136 15.58 13.07 3.59
N PRO A 137 16.50 13.63 2.78
CA PRO A 137 17.81 14.07 3.30
C PRO A 137 17.73 15.37 4.12
N VAL A 138 16.66 16.15 3.97
CA VAL A 138 16.46 17.41 4.70
C VAL A 138 15.87 17.14 6.08
N ASP A 139 14.75 16.40 6.14
CA ASP A 139 14.11 16.02 7.40
C ASP A 139 14.80 14.84 8.10
N GLN A 140 15.77 14.19 7.43
CA GLN A 140 16.52 13.01 7.91
C GLN A 140 15.59 11.89 8.41
N THR A 141 14.53 11.61 7.66
CA THR A 141 13.52 10.61 8.00
C THR A 141 13.20 9.70 6.83
N THR A 142 12.59 8.56 7.15
CA THR A 142 12.01 7.65 6.15
C THR A 142 10.60 8.10 5.81
N LEU A 143 10.21 7.88 4.55
CA LEU A 143 8.89 8.22 4.04
C LEU A 143 8.16 6.96 3.55
N ALA A 144 6.84 6.95 3.74
CA ALA A 144 5.96 6.01 3.07
C ALA A 144 5.83 6.36 1.58
N ASN A 145 5.36 5.40 0.76
CA ASN A 145 5.20 5.64 -0.69
C ASN A 145 4.26 6.82 -0.98
N GLU A 146 3.20 6.98 -0.19
CA GLU A 146 2.19 8.01 -0.31
C GLU A 146 2.73 9.42 -0.01
N GLN A 147 3.86 9.50 0.68
CA GLN A 147 4.52 10.76 1.05
C GLN A 147 5.57 11.21 0.03
N VAL A 148 5.72 10.46 -1.07
CA VAL A 148 6.63 10.78 -2.17
C VAL A 148 5.82 11.13 -3.40
N ILE A 149 5.85 12.41 -3.79
CA ILE A 149 5.12 12.95 -4.94
C ILE A 149 6.15 13.42 -5.98
N GLU A 150 6.11 12.84 -7.17
CA GLU A 150 7.04 13.18 -8.27
C GLU A 150 8.52 13.14 -7.85
N GLY A 151 8.89 12.17 -7.00
CA GLY A 151 10.26 12.01 -6.51
C GLY A 151 10.67 13.00 -5.41
N LYS A 152 9.72 13.74 -4.86
CA LYS A 152 9.95 14.73 -3.79
C LYS A 152 9.20 14.34 -2.52
N SER A 153 9.76 14.74 -1.40
CA SER A 153 9.10 14.64 -0.10
C SER A 153 7.91 15.60 -0.02
N GLU A 154 6.74 15.09 0.33
CA GLU A 154 5.56 15.90 0.64
C GLU A 154 5.82 16.88 1.81
N ARG A 155 6.75 16.52 2.71
CA ARG A 155 7.06 17.31 3.91
C ARG A 155 8.00 18.47 3.62
N SER A 156 9.20 18.14 3.12
CA SER A 156 10.29 19.12 2.94
C SER A 156 10.34 19.71 1.53
N GLY A 157 9.68 19.06 0.55
CA GLY A 157 9.82 19.40 -0.88
C GLY A 157 11.16 18.98 -1.49
N ALA A 158 12.06 18.35 -0.71
CA ALA A 158 13.37 17.92 -1.19
C ALA A 158 13.26 16.67 -2.09
N ASP A 159 14.23 16.51 -3.00
CA ASP A 159 14.37 15.28 -3.75
C ASP A 159 14.68 14.12 -2.81
N VAL A 160 13.90 13.06 -2.87
CA VAL A 160 14.09 11.87 -2.05
C VAL A 160 15.04 10.88 -2.70
N ILE A 161 15.71 10.08 -1.89
CA ILE A 161 16.62 9.03 -2.36
C ILE A 161 16.18 7.66 -1.83
N ARG A 162 16.47 6.59 -2.59
CA ARG A 162 16.34 5.22 -2.10
C ARG A 162 17.56 4.87 -1.25
N LYS A 163 17.31 4.41 -0.02
CA LYS A 163 18.36 4.03 0.94
C LYS A 163 18.08 2.65 1.51
N MET A 164 19.09 1.79 1.53
CA MET A 164 18.98 0.49 2.21
C MET A 164 19.20 0.69 3.70
N MET A 165 18.20 0.35 4.50
CA MET A 165 18.24 0.48 5.96
C MET A 165 17.61 -0.72 6.65
N PRO A 166 18.05 -1.07 7.90
CA PRO A 166 17.33 -2.04 8.71
C PRO A 166 15.94 -1.53 9.03
N GLN A 167 14.91 -2.30 8.67
CA GLN A 167 13.51 -1.98 8.90
C GLN A 167 12.79 -3.14 9.58
N TRP A 168 11.72 -2.84 10.30
CA TRP A 168 10.78 -3.81 10.81
C TRP A 168 9.74 -4.15 9.77
N TYR A 169 9.38 -5.43 9.70
CA TYR A 169 8.38 -5.98 8.80
C TYR A 169 7.44 -6.90 9.56
N PHE A 170 6.20 -7.00 9.08
CA PHE A 170 5.25 -8.03 9.48
C PHE A 170 5.03 -9.00 8.31
N LYS A 171 4.92 -10.29 8.61
CA LYS A 171 4.61 -11.33 7.60
C LYS A 171 3.11 -11.35 7.29
N ILE A 172 2.56 -10.22 6.84
CA ILE A 172 1.11 -10.11 6.57
C ILE A 172 0.65 -11.00 5.43
N THR A 173 1.53 -11.30 4.46
CA THR A 173 1.22 -12.13 3.31
C THR A 173 1.01 -13.60 3.67
N ASP A 174 1.52 -14.07 4.81
CA ASP A 174 1.26 -15.43 5.31
C ASP A 174 -0.22 -15.65 5.65
N TYR A 175 -0.98 -14.58 5.86
CA TYR A 175 -2.41 -14.58 6.17
C TYR A 175 -3.30 -14.25 4.97
N ALA A 176 -2.73 -14.09 3.77
CA ALA A 176 -3.48 -13.63 2.59
C ALA A 176 -4.64 -14.58 2.22
N GLU A 177 -4.42 -15.89 2.30
CA GLU A 177 -5.48 -16.88 2.02
C GLU A 177 -6.58 -16.85 3.09
N GLU A 178 -6.20 -16.77 4.37
CA GLU A 178 -7.16 -16.70 5.48
C GLU A 178 -8.01 -15.42 5.41
N LEU A 179 -7.42 -14.29 5.01
CA LEU A 179 -8.13 -13.03 4.85
C LEU A 179 -9.11 -12.99 3.67
N LEU A 180 -9.05 -13.96 2.75
CA LEU A 180 -10.02 -14.11 1.67
C LEU A 180 -11.31 -14.81 2.12
N ASP A 181 -11.26 -15.54 3.23
CA ASP A 181 -12.42 -16.17 3.84
C ASP A 181 -13.21 -15.12 4.66
N MET A 182 -14.29 -14.66 4.08
CA MET A 182 -15.18 -13.65 4.66
C MET A 182 -16.64 -14.12 4.71
N ASP A 183 -16.88 -15.42 4.55
CA ASP A 183 -18.24 -15.94 4.37
C ASP A 183 -19.07 -15.79 5.64
N ASP A 184 -18.46 -16.00 6.80
CA ASP A 184 -19.09 -15.84 8.12
C ASP A 184 -19.20 -14.37 8.57
N LEU A 185 -18.63 -13.42 7.80
CA LEU A 185 -18.74 -12.00 8.14
C LEU A 185 -20.02 -11.40 7.58
N GLY A 186 -20.81 -10.78 8.44
CA GLY A 186 -22.02 -10.04 8.07
C GLY A 186 -21.74 -8.73 7.32
N TRP A 187 -20.69 -8.69 6.51
CA TRP A 187 -20.28 -7.50 5.76
C TRP A 187 -21.07 -7.36 4.45
N PRO A 188 -21.34 -6.11 4.01
CA PRO A 188 -21.89 -5.87 2.68
C PRO A 188 -21.00 -6.45 1.58
N GLU A 189 -21.60 -7.04 0.55
CA GLU A 189 -20.86 -7.67 -0.55
C GLU A 189 -19.89 -6.72 -1.26
N LYS A 190 -20.25 -5.43 -1.35
CA LYS A 190 -19.33 -4.40 -1.87
C LYS A 190 -18.02 -4.37 -1.10
N ILE A 191 -18.07 -4.47 0.23
CA ILE A 191 -16.86 -4.44 1.07
C ILE A 191 -16.06 -5.72 0.90
N LYS A 192 -16.70 -6.90 0.90
CA LYS A 192 -16.04 -8.17 0.62
C LYS A 192 -15.32 -8.14 -0.75
N HIS A 193 -15.97 -7.60 -1.77
CA HIS A 193 -15.38 -7.45 -3.10
C HIS A 193 -14.15 -6.51 -3.09
N MET A 194 -14.23 -5.39 -2.38
CA MET A 194 -13.09 -4.46 -2.23
C MET A 194 -11.91 -5.14 -1.52
N GLN A 195 -12.15 -5.94 -0.48
CA GLN A 195 -11.10 -6.68 0.22
C GLN A 195 -10.45 -7.74 -0.68
N ARG A 196 -11.25 -8.53 -1.42
CA ARG A 196 -10.72 -9.51 -2.39
C ARG A 196 -9.86 -8.85 -3.46
N ASN A 197 -10.29 -7.71 -3.98
CA ASN A 197 -9.53 -6.95 -4.98
C ASN A 197 -8.24 -6.37 -4.40
N TRP A 198 -8.26 -5.93 -3.14
CA TRP A 198 -7.06 -5.43 -2.47
C TRP A 198 -6.01 -6.52 -2.25
N ILE A 199 -6.43 -7.70 -1.80
CA ILE A 199 -5.55 -8.86 -1.65
C ILE A 199 -5.02 -9.32 -3.01
N GLY A 200 -5.87 -9.30 -4.04
CA GLY A 200 -5.47 -9.47 -5.43
C GLY A 200 -4.98 -10.88 -5.76
N LYS A 201 -5.59 -11.93 -5.17
CA LYS A 201 -5.24 -13.31 -5.51
C LYS A 201 -5.41 -13.53 -7.01
N SER A 202 -4.35 -13.94 -7.67
CA SER A 202 -4.38 -14.34 -9.07
C SER A 202 -3.77 -15.72 -9.25
N LEU A 203 -4.41 -16.53 -10.11
CA LEU A 203 -3.92 -17.82 -10.52
C LEU A 203 -3.37 -17.71 -11.93
N GLY A 204 -2.19 -18.27 -12.14
CA GLY A 204 -1.54 -18.20 -13.44
C GLY A 204 -0.44 -19.23 -13.59
N THR A 205 0.27 -19.14 -14.68
CA THR A 205 1.33 -20.07 -15.10
C THR A 205 2.63 -19.32 -15.30
N ASN A 206 3.73 -19.90 -14.83
CA ASN A 206 5.06 -19.45 -15.21
C ASN A 206 5.40 -20.03 -16.57
N VAL A 207 5.88 -19.19 -17.48
CA VAL A 207 6.34 -19.56 -18.80
C VAL A 207 7.81 -19.20 -18.94
N ASP A 208 8.63 -20.18 -19.24
CA ASP A 208 10.06 -20.02 -19.42
C ASP A 208 10.42 -19.79 -20.88
N PHE A 209 11.04 -18.64 -21.16
CA PHE A 209 11.56 -18.28 -22.46
C PHE A 209 13.08 -18.41 -22.43
N LYS A 210 13.65 -19.29 -23.27
CA LYS A 210 15.09 -19.49 -23.35
C LYS A 210 15.77 -18.21 -23.92
N LEU A 211 16.84 -17.77 -23.29
CA LEU A 211 17.63 -16.66 -23.81
C LEU A 211 18.40 -17.13 -25.06
N GLU A 212 18.45 -16.28 -26.10
CA GLU A 212 19.09 -16.64 -27.37
C GLU A 212 20.59 -16.96 -27.20
N LYS A 213 21.29 -16.22 -26.36
CA LYS A 213 22.75 -16.28 -26.19
C LYS A 213 23.21 -16.84 -24.85
N SER A 214 22.34 -17.48 -24.11
CA SER A 214 22.62 -18.04 -22.80
C SER A 214 21.89 -19.34 -22.59
N SER A 215 22.36 -20.16 -21.66
CA SER A 215 21.67 -21.38 -21.23
C SER A 215 20.53 -21.11 -20.24
N LYS A 216 20.38 -19.84 -19.82
CA LYS A 216 19.35 -19.43 -18.87
C LYS A 216 18.01 -19.15 -19.55
N ASN A 217 16.97 -19.11 -18.74
CA ASN A 217 15.63 -18.73 -19.13
C ASN A 217 15.23 -17.41 -18.45
N VAL A 218 14.39 -16.64 -19.12
CA VAL A 218 13.58 -15.62 -18.47
C VAL A 218 12.19 -16.22 -18.21
N SER A 219 11.80 -16.27 -16.96
CA SER A 219 10.49 -16.77 -16.54
C SER A 219 9.50 -15.61 -16.44
N THR A 220 8.34 -15.72 -17.07
CA THR A 220 7.27 -14.74 -16.99
C THR A 220 6.04 -15.37 -16.32
N PHE A 221 5.38 -14.62 -15.46
CA PHE A 221 4.09 -15.05 -14.90
C PHE A 221 2.94 -14.47 -15.75
N THR A 222 1.97 -15.31 -16.11
CA THR A 222 0.78 -14.89 -16.85
C THR A 222 -0.48 -15.60 -16.35
N THR A 223 -1.60 -14.87 -16.30
CA THR A 223 -2.94 -15.43 -16.09
C THR A 223 -3.59 -15.90 -17.38
N ARG A 224 -2.98 -15.61 -18.54
CA ARG A 224 -3.48 -15.87 -19.88
C ARG A 224 -2.46 -16.64 -20.71
N VAL A 225 -2.07 -17.82 -20.24
CA VAL A 225 -1.13 -18.70 -20.96
C VAL A 225 -1.63 -19.10 -22.34
N ASP A 226 -2.95 -19.11 -22.54
CA ASP A 226 -3.62 -19.35 -23.83
C ASP A 226 -3.16 -18.38 -24.94
N THR A 227 -2.66 -17.20 -24.58
CA THR A 227 -2.21 -16.17 -25.53
C THR A 227 -0.73 -16.27 -25.93
N ILE A 228 -0.02 -17.30 -25.50
CA ILE A 228 1.44 -17.45 -25.67
C ILE A 228 1.92 -17.38 -27.12
N PHE A 229 1.10 -17.83 -28.07
CA PHE A 229 1.41 -17.74 -29.51
C PHE A 229 1.43 -16.31 -30.04
N GLY A 230 0.78 -15.38 -29.33
CA GLY A 230 0.73 -13.96 -29.66
C GLY A 230 1.81 -13.12 -28.98
N VAL A 231 2.75 -13.74 -28.27
CA VAL A 231 3.85 -13.03 -27.61
C VAL A 231 4.82 -12.46 -28.64
N THR A 232 5.01 -11.16 -28.62
CA THR A 232 5.89 -10.46 -29.56
C THR A 232 7.08 -9.77 -28.91
N PHE A 233 7.08 -9.61 -27.58
CA PHE A 233 8.21 -9.07 -26.82
C PHE A 233 8.14 -9.52 -25.34
N ILE A 234 9.25 -9.35 -24.62
CA ILE A 234 9.34 -9.54 -23.16
C ILE A 234 9.79 -8.21 -22.55
N VAL A 235 9.25 -7.88 -21.38
CA VAL A 235 9.67 -6.70 -20.61
C VAL A 235 10.12 -7.14 -19.22
N LEU A 236 11.33 -6.72 -18.85
CA LEU A 236 11.92 -6.92 -17.55
C LEU A 236 11.71 -5.68 -16.68
N ALA A 237 11.46 -5.87 -15.40
CA ALA A 237 11.50 -4.80 -14.42
C ALA A 237 12.92 -4.17 -14.37
N PRO A 238 13.07 -2.87 -14.07
CA PRO A 238 14.38 -2.22 -13.97
C PRO A 238 15.32 -2.84 -12.92
N GLU A 239 14.76 -3.57 -11.97
CA GLU A 239 15.46 -4.26 -10.88
C GLU A 239 15.80 -5.72 -11.19
N HIS A 240 15.44 -6.22 -12.38
CA HIS A 240 15.55 -7.65 -12.71
C HIS A 240 17.04 -8.07 -12.88
N ASN A 241 17.40 -9.21 -12.28
CA ASN A 241 18.79 -9.71 -12.23
C ASN A 241 19.38 -10.12 -13.58
N LEU A 242 18.57 -10.44 -14.58
CA LEU A 242 19.02 -10.83 -15.92
C LEU A 242 19.37 -9.64 -16.82
N ILE A 243 19.11 -8.40 -16.42
CA ILE A 243 19.35 -7.22 -17.28
C ILE A 243 20.80 -7.15 -17.77
N SER A 244 21.77 -7.36 -16.88
CA SER A 244 23.18 -7.32 -17.23
C SER A 244 23.57 -8.39 -18.25
N GLU A 245 22.89 -9.53 -18.23
CA GLU A 245 23.16 -10.66 -19.12
C GLU A 245 22.52 -10.49 -20.51
N VAL A 246 21.31 -9.93 -20.55
CA VAL A 246 20.59 -9.74 -21.83
C VAL A 246 20.93 -8.45 -22.53
N THR A 247 21.59 -7.51 -21.84
CA THR A 247 21.96 -6.21 -22.42
C THR A 247 23.26 -6.32 -23.22
N THR A 248 23.17 -6.04 -24.50
CA THR A 248 24.39 -5.99 -25.37
C THR A 248 25.16 -4.69 -25.15
N GLU A 249 26.47 -4.71 -25.37
CA GLU A 249 27.37 -3.53 -25.21
C GLU A 249 26.84 -2.29 -25.94
N LYS A 250 26.23 -2.47 -27.12
CA LYS A 250 25.63 -1.37 -27.90
C LYS A 250 24.54 -0.60 -27.16
N TYR A 251 23.76 -1.27 -26.31
CA TYR A 251 22.58 -0.68 -25.62
C TYR A 251 22.83 -0.43 -24.13
N LYS A 252 24.01 -0.77 -23.61
CA LYS A 252 24.32 -0.71 -22.18
C LYS A 252 24.12 0.69 -21.58
N GLY A 253 24.68 1.72 -22.21
CA GLY A 253 24.51 3.09 -21.68
C GLY A 253 23.09 3.61 -21.69
N ASP A 254 22.27 3.19 -22.67
CA ASP A 254 20.87 3.60 -22.74
C ASP A 254 20.03 2.86 -21.71
N VAL A 255 20.29 1.57 -21.49
CA VAL A 255 19.62 0.76 -20.46
C VAL A 255 19.96 1.29 -19.06
N GLU A 256 21.23 1.56 -18.75
CA GLU A 256 21.65 2.13 -17.47
C GLU A 256 21.00 3.49 -17.20
N ARG A 257 20.93 4.36 -18.20
CA ARG A 257 20.24 5.66 -18.11
C ARG A 257 18.74 5.48 -17.85
N TYR A 258 18.10 4.54 -18.55
CA TYR A 258 16.70 4.24 -18.37
C TYR A 258 16.40 3.75 -16.95
N ILE A 259 17.18 2.79 -16.44
CA ILE A 259 17.05 2.26 -15.07
C ILE A 259 17.20 3.38 -14.04
N LYS A 260 18.22 4.23 -14.18
CA LYS A 260 18.46 5.38 -13.29
C LYS A 260 17.27 6.36 -13.27
N ASN A 261 16.62 6.57 -14.41
CA ASN A 261 15.46 7.45 -14.49
C ASN A 261 14.22 6.78 -13.87
N SER A 262 14.01 5.50 -14.14
CA SER A 262 12.90 4.72 -13.59
C SER A 262 12.93 4.62 -12.05
N SER A 263 14.13 4.60 -11.44
CA SER A 263 14.30 4.52 -9.99
C SER A 263 13.82 5.77 -9.23
N LYS A 264 13.52 6.87 -9.93
CA LYS A 264 12.98 8.10 -9.33
C LYS A 264 11.46 8.06 -9.12
N SER A 265 10.76 7.15 -9.78
CA SER A 265 9.30 7.00 -9.67
C SER A 265 8.93 5.92 -8.64
N SER A 266 7.86 6.16 -7.88
CA SER A 266 7.29 5.16 -6.97
C SER A 266 6.63 4.01 -7.73
N GLU A 267 6.43 2.86 -7.09
CA GLU A 267 5.72 1.72 -7.70
C GLU A 267 4.28 2.08 -8.09
N ILE A 268 3.62 2.93 -7.28
CA ILE A 268 2.26 3.43 -7.55
C ILE A 268 2.24 4.26 -8.83
N GLU A 269 3.16 5.20 -8.99
CA GLU A 269 3.28 6.00 -10.21
C GLU A 269 3.62 5.14 -11.43
N ARG A 270 4.49 4.14 -11.27
CA ARG A 270 4.90 3.23 -12.35
C ARG A 270 3.75 2.38 -12.87
N THR A 271 2.82 1.97 -11.99
CA THR A 271 1.66 1.13 -12.34
C THR A 271 0.41 1.91 -12.72
N SER A 272 0.40 3.24 -12.62
CA SER A 272 -0.73 4.08 -13.00
C SER A 272 -1.19 3.79 -14.43
N THR A 273 -2.49 3.63 -14.62
CA THR A 273 -3.11 3.38 -15.94
C THR A 273 -3.05 4.59 -16.86
N GLU A 274 -2.95 5.78 -16.31
CA GLU A 274 -2.91 7.04 -17.08
C GLU A 274 -1.52 7.33 -17.67
N ARG A 275 -0.47 6.69 -17.14
CA ARG A 275 0.90 6.91 -17.59
C ARG A 275 1.20 6.16 -18.87
N VAL A 276 1.77 6.84 -19.86
CA VAL A 276 2.27 6.24 -21.09
C VAL A 276 3.39 5.26 -20.78
N LYS A 277 3.22 4.00 -21.16
CA LYS A 277 4.20 2.95 -20.92
C LYS A 277 5.47 3.21 -21.75
N THR A 278 6.63 3.08 -21.09
CA THR A 278 7.92 3.26 -21.71
C THR A 278 8.82 2.05 -21.49
N GLY A 279 9.84 1.90 -22.34
CA GLY A 279 10.81 0.85 -22.22
C GLY A 279 12.08 1.16 -23.03
N GLN A 280 13.15 0.44 -22.70
CA GLN A 280 14.40 0.52 -23.43
C GLN A 280 14.79 -0.88 -23.93
N PHE A 281 15.03 -1.00 -25.22
CA PHE A 281 15.50 -2.26 -25.80
C PHE A 281 16.90 -2.61 -25.29
N THR A 282 17.08 -3.89 -24.90
CA THR A 282 18.35 -4.38 -24.36
C THR A 282 19.34 -4.85 -25.43
N GLY A 283 18.88 -5.06 -26.66
CA GLY A 283 19.66 -5.74 -27.71
C GLY A 283 19.64 -7.26 -27.59
N GLY A 284 19.03 -7.81 -26.54
CA GLY A 284 18.86 -9.25 -26.30
C GLY A 284 17.52 -9.77 -26.80
N TYR A 285 17.49 -11.09 -27.00
CA TYR A 285 16.31 -11.82 -27.46
C TYR A 285 16.07 -13.06 -26.62
N ALA A 286 14.82 -13.45 -26.54
CA ALA A 286 14.40 -14.76 -26.03
C ALA A 286 13.70 -15.56 -27.15
N ILE A 287 13.52 -16.84 -26.92
CA ILE A 287 12.89 -17.78 -27.86
C ILE A 287 11.51 -18.15 -27.29
N ASN A 288 10.47 -17.92 -28.05
CA ASN A 288 9.13 -18.38 -27.69
C ASN A 288 9.09 -19.92 -27.72
N PRO A 289 8.73 -20.58 -26.60
CA PRO A 289 8.79 -22.04 -26.52
C PRO A 289 7.76 -22.76 -27.41
N MET A 290 6.75 -22.04 -27.93
CA MET A 290 5.69 -22.64 -28.71
C MET A 290 5.94 -22.63 -30.22
N ASP A 291 6.54 -21.55 -30.75
CA ASP A 291 6.75 -21.38 -32.18
C ASP A 291 8.21 -21.13 -32.58
N ASN A 292 9.11 -21.17 -31.60
CA ASN A 292 10.56 -20.94 -31.74
C ASN A 292 10.94 -19.56 -32.35
N LYS A 293 10.03 -18.61 -32.36
CA LYS A 293 10.36 -17.26 -32.83
C LYS A 293 11.21 -16.51 -31.81
N LYS A 294 12.10 -15.68 -32.35
CA LYS A 294 12.88 -14.74 -31.55
C LYS A 294 12.01 -13.55 -31.19
N ILE A 295 11.95 -13.22 -29.90
CA ILE A 295 11.25 -12.07 -29.37
C ILE A 295 12.20 -11.15 -28.62
N PRO A 296 12.15 -9.82 -28.88
CA PRO A 296 13.04 -8.85 -28.24
C PRO A 296 12.74 -8.68 -26.76
N ILE A 297 13.80 -8.38 -25.99
CA ILE A 297 13.71 -8.12 -24.56
C ILE A 297 13.91 -6.63 -24.28
N PHE A 298 12.98 -6.03 -23.59
CA PHE A 298 13.01 -4.64 -23.14
C PHE A 298 13.15 -4.56 -21.61
N VAL A 299 13.62 -3.44 -21.10
CA VAL A 299 13.45 -3.02 -19.70
C VAL A 299 12.34 -1.99 -19.69
N GLY A 300 11.33 -2.17 -18.83
CA GLY A 300 10.17 -1.27 -18.74
C GLY A 300 9.83 -0.90 -17.31
N ASP A 301 9.56 0.37 -17.08
CA ASP A 301 9.28 0.92 -15.76
C ASP A 301 7.92 0.52 -15.19
N TYR A 302 7.00 0.07 -16.04
CA TYR A 302 5.67 -0.40 -15.62
C TYR A 302 5.63 -1.86 -15.16
N VAL A 303 6.75 -2.59 -15.24
CA VAL A 303 6.92 -3.93 -14.67
C VAL A 303 7.58 -3.79 -13.30
N LEU A 304 7.00 -4.45 -12.29
CA LEU A 304 7.51 -4.41 -10.93
C LEU A 304 8.36 -5.63 -10.63
N GLY A 305 9.53 -5.44 -10.06
CA GLY A 305 10.41 -6.53 -9.60
C GLY A 305 9.84 -7.30 -8.40
N THR A 306 8.86 -6.73 -7.71
CA THR A 306 8.19 -7.30 -6.55
C THR A 306 6.95 -8.14 -6.90
N TYR A 307 6.49 -8.11 -8.15
CA TYR A 307 5.32 -8.84 -8.62
C TYR A 307 5.70 -9.97 -9.58
N GLY A 308 5.21 -11.18 -9.31
CA GLY A 308 5.50 -12.38 -10.10
C GLY A 308 6.99 -12.66 -10.19
N THR A 309 7.50 -12.80 -11.41
CA THR A 309 8.92 -13.04 -11.70
C THR A 309 9.72 -11.78 -11.95
N GLY A 310 9.10 -10.60 -11.95
CA GLY A 310 9.71 -9.35 -12.39
C GLY A 310 9.89 -9.26 -13.92
N ALA A 311 9.23 -10.15 -14.67
CA ALA A 311 9.21 -10.17 -16.13
C ALA A 311 7.80 -10.44 -16.65
N VAL A 312 7.41 -9.80 -17.74
CA VAL A 312 6.12 -10.01 -18.39
C VAL A 312 6.30 -10.31 -19.87
N MET A 313 5.45 -11.18 -20.41
CA MET A 313 5.32 -11.40 -21.84
C MET A 313 4.33 -10.37 -22.43
N GLY A 314 4.70 -9.70 -23.51
CA GLY A 314 3.86 -8.73 -24.22
C GLY A 314 3.03 -9.40 -25.30
N VAL A 315 1.70 -9.22 -25.25
CA VAL A 315 0.75 -9.81 -26.19
C VAL A 315 -0.17 -8.74 -26.79
N PRO A 316 0.28 -7.98 -27.79
CA PRO A 316 -0.44 -6.83 -28.34
C PRO A 316 -1.86 -7.13 -28.84
N ALA A 317 -2.10 -8.37 -29.27
CA ALA A 317 -3.42 -8.79 -29.78
C ALA A 317 -4.48 -8.97 -28.67
N HIS A 318 -4.08 -9.03 -27.38
CA HIS A 318 -4.96 -9.35 -26.27
C HIS A 318 -4.84 -8.40 -25.06
N ASP A 319 -3.91 -7.44 -25.08
CA ASP A 319 -3.76 -6.44 -24.02
C ASP A 319 -3.55 -5.06 -24.64
N GLN A 320 -4.35 -4.09 -24.19
CA GLN A 320 -4.32 -2.73 -24.72
C GLN A 320 -2.99 -2.02 -24.45
N ARG A 321 -2.38 -2.26 -23.29
CA ARG A 321 -1.10 -1.65 -22.89
C ARG A 321 0.05 -2.20 -23.76
N ASP A 322 0.01 -3.50 -24.02
CA ASP A 322 0.98 -4.17 -24.89
C ASP A 322 0.83 -3.71 -26.33
N TYR A 323 -0.40 -3.49 -26.79
CA TYR A 323 -0.66 -2.92 -28.10
C TYR A 323 -0.07 -1.51 -28.25
N GLU A 324 -0.28 -0.64 -27.28
CA GLU A 324 0.26 0.72 -27.29
C GLU A 324 1.79 0.72 -27.23
N PHE A 325 2.38 -0.17 -26.44
CA PHE A 325 3.81 -0.37 -26.36
C PHE A 325 4.37 -0.87 -27.71
N ALA A 326 3.77 -1.91 -28.28
CA ALA A 326 4.19 -2.46 -29.57
C ALA A 326 4.11 -1.42 -30.67
N LYS A 327 3.03 -0.65 -30.74
CA LYS A 327 2.87 0.46 -31.69
C LYS A 327 3.96 1.50 -31.56
N LYS A 328 4.29 1.92 -30.33
CA LYS A 328 5.34 2.89 -30.04
C LYS A 328 6.71 2.43 -30.48
N TYR A 329 7.04 1.17 -30.25
CA TYR A 329 8.34 0.60 -30.56
C TYR A 329 8.39 -0.15 -31.88
N LYS A 330 7.33 -0.08 -32.70
CA LYS A 330 7.17 -0.72 -34.02
C LYS A 330 7.44 -2.22 -33.96
N LEU A 331 6.89 -2.87 -32.93
CA LEU A 331 6.90 -4.32 -32.74
C LEU A 331 5.71 -4.95 -33.46
N PRO A 332 5.80 -6.25 -33.82
CA PRO A 332 4.67 -6.96 -34.42
C PRO A 332 3.44 -6.98 -33.53
#